data_adbb9802389e7f35ebe15980b2cf0a11
#
_entry.id   adbb9802389e7f35ebe15980b2cf0a11
#
_cell.length_a   1.000
_cell.length_b   1.000
_cell.length_c   1.000
_cell.angle_alpha   90.00
_cell.angle_beta   90.00
_cell.angle_gamma   90.00
#
_symmetry.space_group_name_H-M   'P 1'
#
loop_
_entity.id
_entity.type
_entity.pdbx_description
1 polymer ?
#
loop_
_entity_poly.entity_id
_entity_poly.type
_entity_poly.pdbx_seq_one_letter_code
_entity_poly.pdbx_strand_id
1 'polypeptide(L)'
;AIIQALAATILVDITLLLLHLVLGDKLPVSTCIVLGAVATATAPAATIMVVNQYKAKGPLTNLLLPIVALDDAVGLVVFAISFGVAKTMISGSFSLLSVVLNPLLEIVCSLGLGSILGGLFSLVEKLFHSNSKRLSIAVTFVILATALSKVQIPLGGEISIGFSPLLVCMMVGTVFCNVCDFSEEIMFKTDRWTAPLYVLFFVLSGAELDLRVFGELAVVGIGIAYILSRSAGKIAGASAAAKLMKCEEKVCKYLGITLLPQAGVALGMSVTVAAQMGQEGAVIRDIILFSVLVYELVGPIFTKIALTKAGEIQPKPAERDMARVHAR
;
A
#
# COMPACT_ATOMS: atom_id res chain seq x y z
N ALA A 1 -3.90 -6.18 -10.80
CA ALA A 1 -3.70 -5.95 -9.37
C ALA A 1 -3.50 -7.27 -8.61
N ILE A 2 -4.49 -8.17 -8.49
CA ILE A 2 -4.47 -9.37 -7.62
C ILE A 2 -3.24 -10.26 -7.83
N ILE A 3 -2.99 -10.70 -9.07
CA ILE A 3 -1.92 -11.68 -9.36
C ILE A 3 -0.54 -11.13 -8.96
N GLN A 4 -0.25 -9.86 -9.23
CA GLN A 4 1.05 -9.28 -8.89
C GLN A 4 1.20 -9.03 -7.38
N ALA A 5 0.11 -8.67 -6.70
CA ALA A 5 0.12 -8.51 -5.25
C ALA A 5 0.38 -9.84 -4.55
N LEU A 6 -0.37 -10.90 -4.90
CA LEU A 6 -0.18 -12.24 -4.37
C LEU A 6 1.21 -12.82 -4.72
N ALA A 7 1.70 -12.60 -5.95
CA ALA A 7 3.04 -13.04 -6.33
C ALA A 7 4.14 -12.38 -5.49
N ALA A 8 3.98 -11.08 -5.17
CA ALA A 8 4.91 -10.37 -4.29
C ALA A 8 4.87 -10.96 -2.87
N THR A 9 3.67 -11.15 -2.29
CA THR A 9 3.50 -11.76 -0.97
C THR A 9 4.14 -13.15 -0.91
N ILE A 10 3.76 -14.04 -1.82
CA ILE A 10 4.23 -15.43 -1.83
C ILE A 10 5.76 -15.48 -1.98
N LEU A 11 6.34 -14.66 -2.87
CA LEU A 11 7.79 -14.70 -3.06
C LEU A 11 8.55 -14.13 -1.88
N VAL A 12 8.02 -13.09 -1.23
CA VAL A 12 8.60 -12.56 0.01
C VAL A 12 8.47 -13.57 1.14
N ASP A 13 7.28 -14.16 1.34
CA ASP A 13 7.06 -15.18 2.35
C ASP A 13 8.02 -16.36 2.17
N ILE A 14 8.13 -16.92 0.96
CA ILE A 14 9.06 -18.03 0.69
C ILE A 14 10.50 -17.60 0.99
N THR A 15 10.93 -16.43 0.54
CA THR A 15 12.30 -15.94 0.74
C THR A 15 12.61 -15.76 2.22
N LEU A 16 11.71 -15.12 2.97
CA LEU A 16 11.90 -14.86 4.40
C LEU A 16 11.76 -16.11 5.25
N LEU A 17 10.87 -17.06 4.88
CA LEU A 17 10.77 -18.35 5.55
C LEU A 17 12.03 -19.21 5.32
N LEU A 18 12.62 -19.18 4.14
CA LEU A 18 13.93 -19.80 3.92
C LEU A 18 15.04 -19.14 4.74
N LEU A 19 14.98 -17.82 4.89
CA LEU A 19 15.91 -17.09 5.73
C LEU A 19 15.70 -17.37 7.24
N HIS A 20 14.44 -17.58 7.65
CA HIS A 20 14.09 -18.04 9.00
C HIS A 20 14.78 -19.36 9.36
N LEU A 21 14.89 -20.31 8.42
CA LEU A 21 15.60 -21.59 8.66
C LEU A 21 17.09 -21.39 9.03
N VAL A 22 17.69 -20.27 8.60
CA VAL A 22 19.08 -19.93 8.87
C VAL A 22 19.20 -19.05 10.12
N LEU A 23 18.31 -18.09 10.31
CA LEU A 23 18.36 -17.09 11.38
C LEU A 23 17.61 -17.52 12.65
N GLY A 24 16.73 -18.51 12.57
CA GLY A 24 15.92 -18.98 13.69
C GLY A 24 15.09 -17.87 14.33
N ASP A 25 15.18 -17.76 15.67
CA ASP A 25 14.40 -16.82 16.48
C ASP A 25 14.65 -15.33 16.17
N LYS A 26 15.72 -15.00 15.43
CA LYS A 26 15.97 -13.61 14.99
C LYS A 26 15.02 -13.14 13.91
N LEU A 27 14.34 -14.05 13.22
CA LEU A 27 13.33 -13.75 12.22
C LEU A 27 12.11 -14.66 12.44
N PRO A 28 11.21 -14.34 13.38
CA PRO A 28 10.01 -15.14 13.64
C PRO A 28 9.13 -15.33 12.41
N VAL A 29 8.41 -16.45 12.32
CA VAL A 29 7.48 -16.74 11.21
C VAL A 29 6.37 -15.69 11.11
N SER A 30 5.88 -15.18 12.26
CA SER A 30 4.94 -14.06 12.34
C SER A 30 5.45 -12.83 11.58
N THR A 31 6.73 -12.49 11.77
CA THR A 31 7.41 -11.39 11.05
C THR A 31 7.47 -11.63 9.53
N CYS A 32 7.79 -12.87 9.10
CA CYS A 32 7.83 -13.21 7.68
C CYS A 32 6.47 -12.97 7.01
N ILE A 33 5.40 -13.50 7.59
CA ILE A 33 4.02 -13.40 7.06
C ILE A 33 3.56 -11.93 6.99
N VAL A 34 3.87 -11.13 8.00
CA VAL A 34 3.50 -9.70 8.00
C VAL A 34 4.27 -8.91 6.96
N LEU A 35 5.58 -9.15 6.84
CA LEU A 35 6.41 -8.51 5.80
C LEU A 35 5.93 -8.89 4.40
N GLY A 36 5.58 -10.16 4.16
CA GLY A 36 5.01 -10.60 2.89
C GLY A 36 3.69 -9.90 2.56
N ALA A 37 2.82 -9.71 3.55
CA ALA A 37 1.59 -8.97 3.34
C ALA A 37 1.83 -7.49 3.01
N VAL A 38 2.75 -6.83 3.72
CA VAL A 38 3.10 -5.42 3.44
C VAL A 38 3.76 -5.26 2.07
N ALA A 39 4.38 -6.32 1.54
CA ALA A 39 4.98 -6.31 0.20
C ALA A 39 3.97 -6.09 -0.94
N THR A 40 2.67 -6.30 -0.71
CA THR A 40 1.60 -6.00 -1.67
C THR A 40 1.51 -4.52 -2.01
N ALA A 41 1.72 -3.63 -1.02
CA ALA A 41 1.48 -2.21 -1.16
C ALA A 41 2.32 -1.55 -2.26
N THR A 42 1.68 -0.69 -3.05
CA THR A 42 2.32 0.14 -4.10
C THR A 42 2.06 1.62 -3.80
N ALA A 43 2.99 2.51 -4.12
CA ALA A 43 2.81 3.94 -3.93
C ALA A 43 2.16 4.59 -5.16
N PRO A 44 0.86 4.95 -5.11
CA PRO A 44 0.19 5.62 -6.22
C PRO A 44 0.84 6.96 -6.57
N ALA A 45 1.11 7.77 -5.55
CA ALA A 45 1.57 9.15 -5.70
C ALA A 45 2.88 9.26 -6.50
N ALA A 46 3.88 8.42 -6.18
CA ALA A 46 5.17 8.43 -6.86
C ALA A 46 5.02 8.10 -8.37
N THR A 47 4.21 7.10 -8.69
CA THR A 47 3.95 6.67 -10.06
C THR A 47 3.15 7.71 -10.85
N ILE A 48 2.06 8.25 -10.27
CA ILE A 48 1.21 9.27 -10.89
C ILE A 48 2.01 10.56 -11.12
N MET A 49 2.88 10.94 -10.18
CA MET A 49 3.75 12.10 -10.32
C MET A 49 4.64 11.98 -11.58
N VAL A 50 5.25 10.83 -11.81
CA VAL A 50 6.08 10.58 -13.00
C VAL A 50 5.23 10.64 -14.28
N VAL A 51 4.06 10.00 -14.29
CA VAL A 51 3.11 10.03 -15.42
C VAL A 51 2.72 11.47 -15.77
N ASN A 52 2.35 12.27 -14.77
CA ASN A 52 1.93 13.66 -14.96
C ASN A 52 3.09 14.58 -15.36
N GLN A 53 4.25 14.43 -14.72
CA GLN A 53 5.44 15.26 -14.99
C GLN A 53 5.95 15.09 -16.43
N TYR A 54 5.94 13.84 -16.91
CA TYR A 54 6.42 13.52 -18.27
C TYR A 54 5.29 13.41 -19.29
N LYS A 55 4.04 13.66 -18.89
CA LYS A 55 2.83 13.57 -19.75
C LYS A 55 2.78 12.24 -20.51
N ALA A 56 3.12 11.15 -19.81
CA ALA A 56 3.13 9.81 -20.37
C ALA A 56 1.72 9.42 -20.86
N LYS A 57 1.61 8.84 -22.06
CA LYS A 57 0.36 8.38 -22.66
C LYS A 57 0.61 7.12 -23.46
N GLY A 58 -0.16 6.08 -23.19
CA GLY A 58 -0.09 4.82 -23.92
C GLY A 58 -0.74 3.66 -23.18
N PRO A 59 -0.70 2.45 -23.76
CA PRO A 59 -1.33 1.25 -23.19
C PRO A 59 -0.84 0.91 -21.80
N LEU A 60 0.47 1.09 -21.51
CA LEU A 60 1.06 0.84 -20.20
C LEU A 60 0.51 1.84 -19.16
N THR A 61 0.52 3.14 -19.48
CA THR A 61 -0.02 4.19 -18.59
C THR A 61 -1.50 3.98 -18.30
N ASN A 62 -2.29 3.63 -19.32
CA ASN A 62 -3.74 3.41 -19.18
C ASN A 62 -4.07 2.22 -18.26
N LEU A 63 -3.24 1.17 -18.26
CA LEU A 63 -3.39 0.03 -17.36
C LEU A 63 -2.79 0.29 -15.97
N LEU A 64 -1.72 1.05 -15.90
CA LEU A 64 -0.99 1.34 -14.66
C LEU A 64 -1.87 2.05 -13.63
N LEU A 65 -2.59 3.11 -14.03
CA LEU A 65 -3.39 3.92 -13.13
C LEU A 65 -4.50 3.14 -12.41
N PRO A 66 -5.35 2.34 -13.11
CA PRO A 66 -6.35 1.49 -12.45
C PRO A 66 -5.73 0.39 -11.59
N ILE A 67 -4.59 -0.19 -12.01
CA ILE A 67 -3.93 -1.25 -11.23
C ILE A 67 -3.44 -0.70 -9.90
N VAL A 68 -2.79 0.46 -9.90
CA VAL A 68 -2.28 1.08 -8.68
C VAL A 68 -3.41 1.46 -7.74
N ALA A 69 -4.54 1.96 -8.26
CA ALA A 69 -5.71 2.26 -7.43
C ALA A 69 -6.35 1.02 -6.78
N LEU A 70 -6.38 -0.12 -7.51
CA LEU A 70 -6.92 -1.38 -6.99
C LEU A 70 -5.94 -2.12 -6.06
N ASP A 71 -4.65 -1.82 -6.17
CA ASP A 71 -3.59 -2.50 -5.43
C ASP A 71 -3.71 -2.27 -3.92
N ASP A 72 -4.11 -1.07 -3.53
CA ASP A 72 -4.31 -0.73 -2.13
C ASP A 72 -5.45 -1.56 -1.51
N ALA A 73 -6.57 -1.74 -2.23
CA ALA A 73 -7.68 -2.58 -1.75
C ALA A 73 -7.25 -4.04 -1.56
N VAL A 74 -6.57 -4.61 -2.56
CA VAL A 74 -6.05 -5.98 -2.48
C VAL A 74 -5.03 -6.11 -1.35
N GLY A 75 -4.11 -5.15 -1.25
CA GLY A 75 -3.08 -5.12 -0.22
C GLY A 75 -3.63 -5.09 1.18
N LEU A 76 -4.65 -4.27 1.43
CA LEU A 76 -5.29 -4.17 2.75
C LEU A 76 -6.02 -5.46 3.15
N VAL A 77 -6.66 -6.15 2.20
CA VAL A 77 -7.30 -7.45 2.45
C VAL A 77 -6.25 -8.51 2.79
N VAL A 78 -5.19 -8.62 1.99
CA VAL A 78 -4.08 -9.56 2.25
C VAL A 78 -3.43 -9.27 3.59
N PHE A 79 -3.20 -7.98 3.91
CA PHE A 79 -2.65 -7.57 5.18
C PHE A 79 -3.55 -7.94 6.37
N ALA A 80 -4.86 -7.69 6.29
CA ALA A 80 -5.78 -8.02 7.38
C ALA A 80 -5.78 -9.53 7.69
N ILE A 81 -5.77 -10.38 6.66
CA ILE A 81 -5.69 -11.84 6.82
C ILE A 81 -4.35 -12.25 7.45
N SER A 82 -3.23 -11.83 6.85
CA SER A 82 -1.89 -12.22 7.28
C SER A 82 -1.56 -11.70 8.67
N PHE A 83 -1.95 -10.47 8.98
CA PHE A 83 -1.76 -9.86 10.29
C PHE A 83 -2.59 -10.55 11.37
N GLY A 84 -3.83 -10.94 11.06
CA GLY A 84 -4.67 -11.75 11.93
C GLY A 84 -4.04 -13.11 12.25
N VAL A 85 -3.48 -13.79 11.23
CA VAL A 85 -2.72 -15.05 11.41
C VAL A 85 -1.50 -14.84 12.31
N ALA A 86 -0.70 -13.80 12.05
CA ALA A 86 0.50 -13.49 12.84
C ALA A 86 0.15 -13.21 14.32
N LYS A 87 -0.93 -12.47 14.58
CA LYS A 87 -1.39 -12.20 15.97
C LYS A 87 -1.76 -13.47 16.72
N THR A 88 -2.47 -14.39 16.06
CA THR A 88 -2.81 -15.69 16.69
C THR A 88 -1.59 -16.56 16.95
N MET A 89 -0.58 -16.51 16.10
CA MET A 89 0.68 -17.20 16.35
C MET A 89 1.40 -16.68 17.60
N ILE A 90 1.38 -15.37 17.84
CA ILE A 90 2.02 -14.74 19.01
C ILE A 90 1.21 -14.99 20.29
N SER A 91 -0.13 -14.98 20.22
CA SER A 91 -0.99 -15.19 21.40
C SER A 91 -1.00 -16.63 21.92
N GLY A 92 -0.47 -17.59 21.15
CA GLY A 92 -0.38 -19.01 21.54
C GLY A 92 -1.74 -19.73 21.59
N SER A 93 -2.84 -19.04 21.33
CA SER A 93 -4.20 -19.60 21.28
C SER A 93 -4.50 -20.07 19.83
N PHE A 94 -4.04 -21.27 19.48
CA PHE A 94 -4.29 -21.84 18.16
C PHE A 94 -5.69 -22.48 18.09
N SER A 95 -6.68 -21.66 17.77
CA SER A 95 -7.97 -22.15 17.29
C SER A 95 -8.05 -21.88 15.79
N LEU A 96 -8.11 -22.94 14.98
CA LEU A 96 -8.29 -22.83 13.52
C LEU A 96 -9.48 -21.95 13.16
N LEU A 97 -10.52 -21.95 14.02
CA LEU A 97 -11.71 -21.16 13.85
C LEU A 97 -11.43 -19.66 14.05
N SER A 98 -10.68 -19.27 15.08
CA SER A 98 -10.33 -17.86 15.33
C SER A 98 -9.34 -17.31 14.30
N VAL A 99 -8.38 -18.14 13.83
CA VAL A 99 -7.41 -17.76 12.79
C VAL A 99 -8.08 -17.37 11.47
N VAL A 100 -9.18 -18.03 11.09
CA VAL A 100 -9.88 -17.75 9.82
C VAL A 100 -11.05 -16.80 10.03
N LEU A 101 -11.81 -16.99 11.10
CA LEU A 101 -13.07 -16.26 11.31
C LEU A 101 -12.82 -14.81 11.74
N ASN A 102 -11.86 -14.54 12.63
CA ASN A 102 -11.58 -13.18 13.09
C ASN A 102 -11.15 -12.23 11.97
N PRO A 103 -10.16 -12.56 11.09
CA PRO A 103 -9.84 -11.72 9.95
C PRO A 103 -10.99 -11.53 8.95
N LEU A 104 -11.78 -12.59 8.73
CA LEU A 104 -12.93 -12.51 7.84
C LEU A 104 -14.00 -11.57 8.39
N LEU A 105 -14.31 -11.68 9.69
CA LEU A 105 -15.22 -10.77 10.39
C LEU A 105 -14.68 -9.34 10.39
N GLU A 106 -13.39 -9.15 10.63
CA GLU A 106 -12.74 -7.84 10.59
C GLU A 106 -12.90 -7.18 9.21
N ILE A 107 -12.69 -7.92 8.12
CA ILE A 107 -12.87 -7.41 6.76
C ILE A 107 -14.34 -7.04 6.52
N VAL A 108 -15.26 -7.96 6.73
CA VAL A 108 -16.70 -7.75 6.46
C VAL A 108 -17.25 -6.61 7.30
N CYS A 109 -16.95 -6.59 8.58
CA CYS A 109 -17.41 -5.54 9.50
C CYS A 109 -16.79 -4.17 9.18
N SER A 110 -15.51 -4.14 8.79
CA SER A 110 -14.83 -2.90 8.36
C SER A 110 -15.44 -2.32 7.09
N LEU A 111 -15.69 -3.16 6.08
CA LEU A 111 -16.37 -2.74 4.86
C LEU A 111 -17.80 -2.29 5.13
N GLY A 112 -18.52 -2.97 6.00
CA GLY A 112 -19.88 -2.60 6.44
C GLY A 112 -19.91 -1.24 7.15
N LEU A 113 -19.07 -1.06 8.16
CA LEU A 113 -18.93 0.20 8.90
C LEU A 113 -18.52 1.35 7.97
N GLY A 114 -17.51 1.12 7.12
CA GLY A 114 -17.07 2.11 6.15
C GLY A 114 -18.16 2.49 5.15
N SER A 115 -18.98 1.53 4.71
CA SER A 115 -20.11 1.79 3.81
C SER A 115 -21.18 2.67 4.46
N ILE A 116 -21.53 2.38 5.72
CA ILE A 116 -22.51 3.18 6.48
C ILE A 116 -21.99 4.59 6.68
N LEU A 117 -20.74 4.74 7.14
CA LEU A 117 -20.13 6.06 7.35
C LEU A 117 -19.96 6.84 6.04
N GLY A 118 -19.60 6.19 4.93
CA GLY A 118 -19.48 6.81 3.62
C GLY A 118 -20.83 7.29 3.07
N GLY A 119 -21.89 6.50 3.29
CA GLY A 119 -23.27 6.91 2.97
C GLY A 119 -23.73 8.10 3.81
N LEU A 120 -23.50 8.07 5.12
CA LEU A 120 -23.79 9.20 6.01
C LEU A 120 -23.00 10.45 5.64
N PHE A 121 -21.71 10.29 5.33
CA PHE A 121 -20.86 11.38 4.87
C PHE A 121 -21.44 12.02 3.60
N SER A 122 -21.83 11.23 2.61
CA SER A 122 -22.46 11.70 1.38
C SER A 122 -23.79 12.45 1.64
N LEU A 123 -24.61 11.99 2.59
CA LEU A 123 -25.85 12.65 2.97
C LEU A 123 -25.60 13.98 3.66
N VAL A 124 -24.65 14.01 4.62
CA VAL A 124 -24.32 15.23 5.36
C VAL A 124 -23.75 16.30 4.43
N GLU A 125 -22.86 15.91 3.50
CA GLU A 125 -22.27 16.83 2.53
C GLU A 125 -23.30 17.51 1.63
N LYS A 126 -24.39 16.83 1.27
CA LYS A 126 -25.49 17.41 0.49
C LYS A 126 -26.22 18.54 1.20
N LEU A 127 -26.17 18.58 2.54
CA LEU A 127 -26.83 19.62 3.35
C LEU A 127 -26.02 20.92 3.44
N PHE A 128 -24.74 20.89 3.12
CA PHE A 128 -23.86 22.04 3.26
C PHE A 128 -23.30 22.50 1.90
N HIS A 129 -23.32 23.82 1.68
CA HIS A 129 -22.88 24.42 0.41
C HIS A 129 -21.56 25.19 0.55
N SER A 130 -21.09 25.43 1.77
CA SER A 130 -19.86 26.19 2.02
C SER A 130 -18.64 25.29 1.93
N ASN A 131 -17.65 25.68 1.14
CA ASN A 131 -16.40 24.95 0.92
C ASN A 131 -15.62 24.62 2.19
N SER A 132 -15.54 25.58 3.12
CA SER A 132 -14.84 25.39 4.41
C SER A 132 -15.57 24.38 5.29
N LYS A 133 -16.92 24.40 5.32
CA LYS A 133 -17.72 23.45 6.10
C LYS A 133 -17.58 22.05 5.55
N ARG A 134 -17.61 21.88 4.23
CA ARG A 134 -17.43 20.58 3.57
C ARG A 134 -16.08 19.93 3.88
N LEU A 135 -14.99 20.71 3.81
CA LEU A 135 -13.67 20.19 4.18
C LEU A 135 -13.62 19.78 5.67
N SER A 136 -14.19 20.58 6.56
CA SER A 136 -14.27 20.22 7.99
C SER A 136 -15.07 18.96 8.24
N ILE A 137 -16.17 18.75 7.51
CA ILE A 137 -16.98 17.54 7.58
C ILE A 137 -16.16 16.33 7.10
N ALA A 138 -15.46 16.45 5.96
CA ALA A 138 -14.62 15.38 5.45
C ALA A 138 -13.58 14.93 6.49
N VAL A 139 -12.84 15.88 7.08
CA VAL A 139 -11.87 15.60 8.14
C VAL A 139 -12.52 14.97 9.36
N THR A 140 -13.70 15.47 9.77
CA THR A 140 -14.44 14.90 10.90
C THR A 140 -14.84 13.45 10.66
N PHE A 141 -15.32 13.10 9.46
CA PHE A 141 -15.67 11.73 9.11
C PHE A 141 -14.46 10.80 9.10
N VAL A 142 -13.29 11.24 8.66
CA VAL A 142 -12.05 10.45 8.73
C VAL A 142 -11.66 10.18 10.18
N ILE A 143 -11.70 11.21 11.04
CA ILE A 143 -11.41 11.06 12.48
C ILE A 143 -12.44 10.12 13.13
N LEU A 144 -13.72 10.29 12.82
CA LEU A 144 -14.81 9.45 13.34
C LEU A 144 -14.63 7.98 12.90
N ALA A 145 -14.34 7.74 11.63
CA ALA A 145 -14.07 6.42 11.09
C ALA A 145 -12.89 5.74 11.80
N THR A 146 -11.79 6.47 11.99
CA THR A 146 -10.62 5.99 12.71
C THR A 146 -10.91 5.72 14.19
N ALA A 147 -11.69 6.57 14.85
CA ALA A 147 -12.06 6.40 16.25
C ALA A 147 -12.97 5.17 16.45
N LEU A 148 -13.99 5.03 15.62
CA LEU A 148 -14.93 3.89 15.66
C LEU A 148 -14.23 2.56 15.32
N SER A 149 -13.24 2.57 14.44
CA SER A 149 -12.50 1.36 14.11
C SER A 149 -11.61 0.82 15.25
N LYS A 150 -11.37 1.61 16.29
CA LYS A 150 -10.67 1.13 17.50
C LYS A 150 -11.56 0.37 18.48
N VAL A 151 -12.87 0.34 18.26
CA VAL A 151 -13.81 -0.41 19.08
C VAL A 151 -13.64 -1.90 18.80
N GLN A 152 -13.52 -2.68 19.88
CA GLN A 152 -13.48 -4.14 19.81
C GLN A 152 -14.71 -4.68 20.55
N ILE A 153 -15.47 -5.55 19.91
CA ILE A 153 -16.70 -6.13 20.48
C ILE A 153 -16.46 -7.62 20.71
N PRO A 154 -16.30 -8.06 21.97
CA PRO A 154 -16.18 -9.49 22.26
C PRO A 154 -17.53 -10.19 22.02
N LEU A 155 -17.51 -11.25 21.19
CA LEU A 155 -18.71 -12.07 20.91
C LEU A 155 -18.81 -13.29 21.81
N GLY A 156 -17.79 -13.53 22.64
CA GLY A 156 -17.67 -14.69 23.53
C GLY A 156 -16.65 -15.71 23.05
N GLY A 157 -15.96 -16.35 24.00
CA GLY A 157 -14.81 -17.23 23.72
C GLY A 157 -13.65 -16.46 23.09
N GLU A 158 -13.06 -17.01 22.05
CA GLU A 158 -11.89 -16.44 21.33
C GLU A 158 -12.31 -15.57 20.14
N ILE A 159 -13.62 -15.33 19.93
CA ILE A 159 -14.11 -14.57 18.78
C ILE A 159 -14.40 -13.14 19.21
N SER A 160 -13.80 -12.19 18.48
CA SER A 160 -14.04 -10.76 18.66
C SER A 160 -14.25 -10.07 17.30
N ILE A 161 -15.19 -9.14 17.24
CA ILE A 161 -15.31 -8.22 16.11
C ILE A 161 -14.31 -7.08 16.33
N GLY A 162 -13.31 -7.01 15.47
CA GLY A 162 -12.44 -5.88 15.31
C GLY A 162 -12.75 -5.15 14.01
N PHE A 163 -12.15 -3.97 13.84
CA PHE A 163 -12.24 -3.19 12.62
C PHE A 163 -10.84 -2.74 12.21
N SER A 164 -10.51 -2.86 10.92
CA SER A 164 -9.31 -2.30 10.34
C SER A 164 -9.53 -0.82 10.00
N PRO A 165 -8.82 0.13 10.65
CA PRO A 165 -8.97 1.55 10.35
C PRO A 165 -8.75 1.87 8.87
N LEU A 166 -7.78 1.19 8.24
CA LEU A 166 -7.43 1.39 6.84
C LEU A 166 -8.55 0.93 5.91
N LEU A 167 -9.14 -0.25 6.15
CA LEU A 167 -10.28 -0.76 5.38
C LEU A 167 -11.52 0.09 5.56
N VAL A 168 -11.81 0.55 6.79
CA VAL A 168 -12.95 1.45 7.07
C VAL A 168 -12.78 2.75 6.30
N CYS A 169 -11.65 3.42 6.40
CA CYS A 169 -11.40 4.70 5.71
C CYS A 169 -11.41 4.53 4.18
N MET A 170 -10.82 3.45 3.65
CA MET A 170 -10.88 3.13 2.22
C MET A 170 -12.34 3.00 1.76
N MET A 171 -13.17 2.29 2.50
CA MET A 171 -14.56 2.07 2.11
C MET A 171 -15.40 3.34 2.25
N VAL A 172 -15.15 4.18 3.27
CA VAL A 172 -15.76 5.53 3.38
C VAL A 172 -15.51 6.34 2.12
N GLY A 173 -14.25 6.42 1.68
CA GLY A 173 -13.88 7.13 0.46
C GLY A 173 -14.51 6.52 -0.79
N THR A 174 -14.51 5.19 -0.90
CA THR A 174 -15.11 4.47 -2.05
C THR A 174 -16.60 4.77 -2.17
N VAL A 175 -17.37 4.66 -1.08
CA VAL A 175 -18.81 4.95 -1.11
C VAL A 175 -19.07 6.43 -1.39
N PHE A 176 -18.32 7.32 -0.73
CA PHE A 176 -18.43 8.75 -0.95
C PHE A 176 -18.21 9.15 -2.42
N CYS A 177 -17.13 8.65 -3.04
CA CYS A 177 -16.81 8.96 -4.43
C CYS A 177 -17.86 8.42 -5.44
N ASN A 178 -18.57 7.35 -5.09
CA ASN A 178 -19.58 6.76 -5.98
C ASN A 178 -21.00 7.31 -5.77
N VAL A 179 -21.28 7.91 -4.60
CA VAL A 179 -22.64 8.36 -4.22
C VAL A 179 -22.78 9.89 -4.27
N CYS A 180 -21.67 10.61 -4.13
CA CYS A 180 -21.69 12.07 -4.07
C CYS A 180 -21.26 12.68 -5.41
N ASP A 181 -22.16 13.45 -6.07
CA ASP A 181 -21.93 14.04 -7.40
C ASP A 181 -20.79 15.06 -7.46
N PHE A 182 -20.44 15.70 -6.33
CA PHE A 182 -19.34 16.66 -6.19
C PHE A 182 -18.14 16.13 -5.42
N SER A 183 -17.99 14.81 -5.37
CA SER A 183 -16.90 14.13 -4.67
C SER A 183 -15.50 14.54 -5.16
N GLU A 184 -15.33 14.73 -6.47
CA GLU A 184 -14.05 15.16 -7.05
C GLU A 184 -13.56 16.50 -6.49
N GLU A 185 -14.47 17.47 -6.31
CA GLU A 185 -14.13 18.77 -5.74
C GLU A 185 -13.65 18.65 -4.29
N ILE A 186 -14.35 17.84 -3.49
CA ILE A 186 -14.01 17.63 -2.08
C ILE A 186 -12.71 16.85 -1.95
N MET A 187 -12.52 15.81 -2.74
CA MET A 187 -11.28 15.02 -2.77
C MET A 187 -10.08 15.90 -3.14
N PHE A 188 -10.22 16.76 -4.16
CA PHE A 188 -9.15 17.70 -4.52
C PHE A 188 -8.80 18.69 -3.39
N LYS A 189 -9.80 19.20 -2.67
CA LYS A 189 -9.59 20.11 -1.52
C LYS A 189 -8.95 19.37 -0.34
N THR A 190 -9.40 18.15 -0.07
CA THR A 190 -8.84 17.29 0.97
C THR A 190 -7.38 16.96 0.67
N ASP A 191 -7.05 16.60 -0.56
CA ASP A 191 -5.68 16.31 -0.99
C ASP A 191 -4.76 17.52 -0.75
N ARG A 192 -5.19 18.71 -1.12
CA ARG A 192 -4.42 19.95 -0.87
C ARG A 192 -4.26 20.27 0.63
N TRP A 193 -5.28 19.99 1.42
CA TRP A 193 -5.24 20.21 2.86
C TRP A 193 -4.34 19.20 3.59
N THR A 194 -4.32 17.95 3.13
CA THR A 194 -3.50 16.88 3.69
C THR A 194 -2.03 16.96 3.28
N ALA A 195 -1.67 17.73 2.25
CA ALA A 195 -0.29 17.86 1.79
C ALA A 195 0.74 18.16 2.90
N PRO A 196 0.51 19.14 3.83
CA PRO A 196 1.41 19.38 4.95
C PRO A 196 1.45 18.22 5.96
N LEU A 197 0.35 17.47 6.11
CA LEU A 197 0.27 16.31 6.99
C LEU A 197 1.11 15.16 6.44
N TYR A 198 1.17 14.98 5.11
CA TYR A 198 2.07 14.00 4.48
C TYR A 198 3.53 14.33 4.78
N VAL A 199 3.94 15.59 4.63
CA VAL A 199 5.31 16.01 4.97
C VAL A 199 5.62 15.69 6.44
N LEU A 200 4.72 16.07 7.35
CA LEU A 200 4.88 15.80 8.78
C LEU A 200 4.95 14.28 9.06
N PHE A 201 4.07 13.50 8.44
CA PHE A 201 4.04 12.05 8.58
C PHE A 201 5.36 11.41 8.15
N PHE A 202 5.91 11.78 6.98
CA PHE A 202 7.17 11.22 6.49
C PHE A 202 8.36 11.67 7.35
N VAL A 203 8.38 12.93 7.80
CA VAL A 203 9.44 13.44 8.69
C VAL A 203 9.42 12.71 10.03
N LEU A 204 8.25 12.57 10.66
CA LEU A 204 8.12 11.86 11.93
C LEU A 204 8.46 10.37 11.78
N SER A 205 7.98 9.72 10.73
CA SER A 205 8.31 8.32 10.46
C SER A 205 9.81 8.12 10.24
N GLY A 206 10.46 9.05 9.54
CA GLY A 206 11.92 9.03 9.38
C GLY A 206 12.68 9.31 10.68
N ALA A 207 12.15 10.18 11.53
CA ALA A 207 12.76 10.49 12.84
C ALA A 207 12.62 9.33 13.85
N GLU A 208 11.58 8.51 13.72
CA GLU A 208 11.38 7.30 14.52
C GLU A 208 12.23 6.12 14.09
N LEU A 209 12.91 6.21 12.93
CA LEU A 209 13.77 5.15 12.43
C LEU A 209 15.00 5.01 13.36
N ASP A 210 15.12 3.86 14.02
CA ASP A 210 16.32 3.57 14.83
C ASP A 210 17.49 3.16 13.93
N LEU A 211 18.40 4.10 13.69
CA LEU A 211 19.58 3.85 12.86
C LEU A 211 20.52 2.77 13.43
N ARG A 212 20.41 2.43 14.74
CA ARG A 212 21.20 1.37 15.35
C ARG A 212 20.84 0.00 14.79
N VAL A 213 19.58 -0.17 14.35
CA VAL A 213 19.10 -1.41 13.71
C VAL A 213 19.91 -1.74 12.45
N PHE A 214 20.44 -0.73 11.75
CA PHE A 214 21.35 -0.94 10.60
C PHE A 214 22.76 -1.39 10.98
N GLY A 215 23.12 -1.35 12.25
CA GLY A 215 24.33 -1.98 12.79
C GLY A 215 24.22 -3.51 12.89
N GLU A 216 23.00 -4.05 12.87
CA GLU A 216 22.76 -5.48 12.90
C GLU A 216 22.72 -6.07 11.49
N LEU A 217 23.78 -6.78 11.11
CA LEU A 217 23.91 -7.43 9.79
C LEU A 217 22.69 -8.31 9.43
N ALA A 218 22.06 -8.93 10.44
CA ALA A 218 20.87 -9.75 10.23
C ALA A 218 19.68 -8.92 9.73
N VAL A 219 19.39 -7.77 10.35
CA VAL A 219 18.26 -6.90 9.97
C VAL A 219 18.48 -6.27 8.61
N VAL A 220 19.70 -5.82 8.31
CA VAL A 220 20.07 -5.32 6.99
C VAL A 220 19.90 -6.42 5.93
N GLY A 221 20.35 -7.65 6.25
CA GLY A 221 20.17 -8.80 5.35
C GLY A 221 18.70 -9.11 5.07
N ILE A 222 17.85 -9.07 6.09
CA ILE A 222 16.40 -9.25 5.96
C ILE A 222 15.80 -8.12 5.08
N GLY A 223 16.18 -6.87 5.33
CA GLY A 223 15.71 -5.73 4.55
C GLY A 223 16.08 -5.83 3.06
N ILE A 224 17.32 -6.21 2.75
CA ILE A 224 17.77 -6.44 1.37
C ILE A 224 17.01 -7.60 0.73
N ALA A 225 16.85 -8.73 1.44
CA ALA A 225 16.10 -9.89 0.98
C ALA A 225 14.64 -9.51 0.69
N TYR A 226 14.02 -8.72 1.56
CA TYR A 226 12.67 -8.17 1.37
C TYR A 226 12.58 -7.32 0.10
N ILE A 227 13.47 -6.34 -0.09
CA ILE A 227 13.49 -5.45 -1.27
C ILE A 227 13.65 -6.26 -2.56
N LEU A 228 14.57 -7.21 -2.60
CA LEU A 228 14.85 -8.00 -3.79
C LEU A 228 13.71 -8.95 -4.12
N SER A 229 13.21 -9.70 -3.13
CA SER A 229 12.12 -10.66 -3.34
C SER A 229 10.81 -9.96 -3.71
N ARG A 230 10.48 -8.83 -3.05
CA ARG A 230 9.33 -8.01 -3.42
C ARG A 230 9.44 -7.49 -4.85
N SER A 231 10.59 -6.93 -5.23
CA SER A 231 10.80 -6.42 -6.59
C SER A 231 10.65 -7.53 -7.62
N ALA A 232 11.26 -8.69 -7.39
CA ALA A 232 11.13 -9.85 -8.27
C ALA A 232 9.67 -10.33 -8.37
N GLY A 233 8.96 -10.42 -7.24
CA GLY A 233 7.55 -10.82 -7.17
C GLY A 233 6.62 -9.87 -7.92
N LYS A 234 6.78 -8.56 -7.72
CA LYS A 234 6.03 -7.53 -8.45
C LYS A 234 6.26 -7.61 -9.96
N ILE A 235 7.52 -7.70 -10.39
CA ILE A 235 7.86 -7.78 -11.82
C ILE A 235 7.36 -9.08 -12.42
N ALA A 236 7.62 -10.22 -11.81
CA ALA A 236 7.21 -11.53 -12.31
C ALA A 236 5.68 -11.67 -12.34
N GLY A 237 5.01 -11.28 -11.24
CA GLY A 237 3.55 -11.33 -11.12
C GLY A 237 2.83 -10.43 -12.11
N ALA A 238 3.30 -9.19 -12.30
CA ALA A 238 2.73 -8.28 -13.28
C ALA A 238 2.95 -8.76 -14.72
N SER A 239 4.17 -9.27 -15.03
CA SER A 239 4.47 -9.84 -16.34
C SER A 239 3.63 -11.08 -16.63
N ALA A 240 3.46 -11.97 -15.66
CA ALA A 240 2.63 -13.17 -15.80
C ALA A 240 1.15 -12.80 -16.01
N ALA A 241 0.63 -11.85 -15.21
CA ALA A 241 -0.74 -11.35 -15.35
C ALA A 241 -0.98 -10.72 -16.72
N ALA A 242 -0.07 -9.84 -17.18
CA ALA A 242 -0.19 -9.17 -18.46
C ALA A 242 -0.13 -10.17 -19.64
N LYS A 243 0.73 -11.18 -19.56
CA LYS A 243 0.78 -12.27 -20.56
C LYS A 243 -0.50 -13.09 -20.58
N LEU A 244 -1.04 -13.45 -19.40
CA LEU A 244 -2.29 -14.19 -19.27
C LEU A 244 -3.46 -13.44 -19.91
N MET A 245 -3.48 -12.11 -19.75
CA MET A 245 -4.49 -11.23 -20.34
C MET A 245 -4.19 -10.83 -21.79
N LYS A 246 -3.14 -11.40 -22.40
CA LYS A 246 -2.71 -11.15 -23.79
C LYS A 246 -2.48 -9.66 -24.07
N CYS A 247 -1.92 -8.93 -23.10
CA CYS A 247 -1.53 -7.54 -23.27
C CYS A 247 -0.35 -7.41 -24.26
N GLU A 248 -0.11 -6.18 -24.74
CA GLU A 248 1.04 -5.88 -25.59
C GLU A 248 2.37 -6.24 -24.91
N GLU A 249 3.37 -6.63 -25.70
CA GLU A 249 4.68 -7.06 -25.20
C GLU A 249 5.34 -6.01 -24.29
N LYS A 250 5.18 -4.72 -24.64
CA LYS A 250 5.71 -3.61 -23.84
C LYS A 250 5.08 -3.55 -22.45
N VAL A 251 3.77 -3.78 -22.35
CA VAL A 251 3.06 -3.85 -21.07
C VAL A 251 3.58 -5.04 -20.26
N CYS A 252 3.68 -6.22 -20.89
CA CYS A 252 4.19 -7.42 -20.22
C CYS A 252 5.60 -7.22 -19.65
N LYS A 253 6.44 -6.43 -20.31
CA LYS A 253 7.84 -6.24 -19.94
C LYS A 253 8.04 -5.14 -18.89
N TYR A 254 7.26 -4.06 -18.95
CA TYR A 254 7.56 -2.85 -18.16
C TYR A 254 6.56 -2.57 -17.04
N LEU A 255 5.36 -3.17 -17.03
CA LEU A 255 4.33 -2.92 -16.02
C LEU A 255 4.85 -3.19 -14.59
N GLY A 256 5.50 -4.32 -14.35
CA GLY A 256 5.98 -4.66 -13.01
C GLY A 256 7.03 -3.69 -12.46
N ILE A 257 7.83 -3.09 -13.35
CA ILE A 257 8.84 -2.09 -12.95
C ILE A 257 8.18 -0.80 -12.47
N THR A 258 7.06 -0.41 -13.08
CA THR A 258 6.32 0.79 -12.66
C THR A 258 5.51 0.61 -11.36
N LEU A 259 5.39 -0.63 -10.87
CA LEU A 259 4.72 -0.98 -9.61
C LEU A 259 5.68 -1.15 -8.41
N LEU A 260 6.97 -0.83 -8.59
CA LEU A 260 7.98 -0.94 -7.53
C LEU A 260 7.85 0.10 -6.42
N PRO A 261 7.47 1.37 -6.67
CA PRO A 261 7.37 2.36 -5.60
C PRO A 261 6.51 1.87 -4.43
N GLN A 262 6.94 2.14 -3.21
CA GLN A 262 6.26 1.74 -1.97
C GLN A 262 6.33 2.89 -0.97
N ALA A 263 5.21 3.31 -0.39
CA ALA A 263 5.16 4.45 0.54
C ALA A 263 3.97 4.36 1.52
N GLY A 264 3.08 5.33 1.51
CA GLY A 264 2.05 5.63 2.50
C GLY A 264 1.28 4.44 3.07
N VAL A 265 0.72 3.56 2.23
CA VAL A 265 -0.04 2.38 2.70
C VAL A 265 0.86 1.41 3.45
N ALA A 266 2.07 1.14 2.96
CA ALA A 266 3.04 0.28 3.65
C ALA A 266 3.45 0.86 5.01
N LEU A 267 3.66 2.19 5.08
CA LEU A 267 3.93 2.87 6.33
C LEU A 267 2.74 2.81 7.29
N GLY A 268 1.52 3.01 6.81
CA GLY A 268 0.30 2.87 7.62
C GLY A 268 0.14 1.47 8.21
N MET A 269 0.39 0.42 7.40
CA MET A 269 0.43 -0.96 7.86
C MET A 269 1.52 -1.15 8.92
N SER A 270 2.74 -0.65 8.71
CA SER A 270 3.87 -0.81 9.62
C SER A 270 3.63 -0.13 10.98
N VAL A 271 2.98 1.03 11.00
CA VAL A 271 2.55 1.71 12.24
C VAL A 271 1.52 0.86 12.99
N THR A 272 0.56 0.27 12.29
CA THR A 272 -0.43 -0.65 12.89
C THR A 272 0.25 -1.87 13.51
N VAL A 273 1.22 -2.45 12.81
CA VAL A 273 2.01 -3.59 13.29
C VAL A 273 2.83 -3.22 14.52
N ALA A 274 3.55 -2.10 14.50
CA ALA A 274 4.35 -1.61 15.61
C ALA A 274 3.49 -1.38 16.88
N ALA A 275 2.28 -0.87 16.72
CA ALA A 275 1.37 -0.63 17.83
C ALA A 275 0.81 -1.92 18.48
N GLN A 276 0.79 -3.06 17.76
CA GLN A 276 0.11 -4.27 18.19
C GLN A 276 1.03 -5.49 18.43
N MET A 277 2.24 -5.50 17.88
CA MET A 277 3.19 -6.62 17.98
C MET A 277 4.42 -6.31 18.85
N GLY A 278 4.46 -5.19 19.56
CA GLY A 278 5.54 -4.84 20.47
C GLY A 278 6.93 -4.79 19.79
N GLN A 279 7.92 -5.50 20.32
CA GLN A 279 9.29 -5.46 19.78
C GLN A 279 9.39 -6.01 18.35
N GLU A 280 8.71 -7.11 18.04
CA GLU A 280 8.68 -7.64 16.67
C GLU A 280 8.10 -6.62 15.70
N GLY A 281 7.03 -5.93 16.12
CA GLY A 281 6.40 -4.88 15.33
C GLY A 281 7.32 -3.70 15.06
N ALA A 282 8.17 -3.31 16.01
CA ALA A 282 9.16 -2.26 15.83
C ALA A 282 10.21 -2.65 14.75
N VAL A 283 10.73 -3.86 14.81
CA VAL A 283 11.68 -4.38 13.81
C VAL A 283 11.04 -4.43 12.40
N ILE A 284 9.80 -4.91 12.32
CA ILE A 284 9.04 -4.91 11.03
C ILE A 284 8.93 -3.49 10.50
N ARG A 285 8.55 -2.52 11.35
CA ARG A 285 8.44 -1.12 10.96
C ARG A 285 9.76 -0.56 10.42
N ASP A 286 10.87 -0.84 11.09
CA ASP A 286 12.19 -0.35 10.68
C ASP A 286 12.62 -0.93 9.32
N ILE A 287 12.37 -2.23 9.08
CA ILE A 287 12.58 -2.87 7.78
C ILE A 287 11.73 -2.21 6.69
N ILE A 288 10.46 -1.92 6.97
CA ILE A 288 9.56 -1.27 6.02
C ILE A 288 9.98 0.18 5.77
N LEU A 289 10.34 0.95 6.80
CA LEU A 289 10.86 2.32 6.65
C LEU A 289 12.10 2.36 5.76
N PHE A 290 13.05 1.45 5.98
CA PHE A 290 14.23 1.33 5.13
C PHE A 290 13.86 1.01 3.68
N SER A 291 12.98 0.04 3.49
CA SER A 291 12.55 -0.37 2.15
C SER A 291 11.82 0.77 1.43
N VAL A 292 10.96 1.49 2.13
CA VAL A 292 10.25 2.67 1.59
C VAL A 292 11.24 3.75 1.19
N LEU A 293 12.25 4.05 2.01
CA LEU A 293 13.30 5.01 1.67
C LEU A 293 13.99 4.63 0.33
N VAL A 294 14.36 3.37 0.18
CA VAL A 294 14.99 2.89 -1.05
C VAL A 294 14.04 3.01 -2.25
N TYR A 295 12.78 2.58 -2.09
CA TYR A 295 11.81 2.61 -3.18
C TYR A 295 11.36 4.02 -3.56
N GLU A 296 11.28 4.96 -2.62
CA GLU A 296 10.95 6.36 -2.92
C GLU A 296 12.07 7.07 -3.69
N LEU A 297 13.34 6.73 -3.43
CA LEU A 297 14.48 7.27 -4.17
C LEU A 297 14.63 6.64 -5.56
N VAL A 298 14.49 5.33 -5.66
CA VAL A 298 14.81 4.56 -6.88
C VAL A 298 13.58 4.33 -7.75
N GLY A 299 12.40 4.20 -7.15
CA GLY A 299 11.14 3.86 -7.81
C GLY A 299 10.73 4.84 -8.93
N PRO A 300 10.70 6.16 -8.69
CA PRO A 300 10.38 7.14 -9.73
C PRO A 300 11.34 7.07 -10.93
N ILE A 301 12.63 6.81 -10.66
CA ILE A 301 13.64 6.65 -11.71
C ILE A 301 13.33 5.43 -12.58
N PHE A 302 13.04 4.29 -11.97
CA PHE A 302 12.67 3.08 -12.68
C PHE A 302 11.35 3.22 -13.43
N THR A 303 10.37 3.88 -12.85
CA THR A 303 9.09 4.20 -13.52
C THR A 303 9.33 5.05 -14.77
N LYS A 304 10.14 6.11 -14.66
CA LYS A 304 10.53 6.94 -15.82
C LYS A 304 11.23 6.10 -16.90
N ILE A 305 12.20 5.28 -16.53
CA ILE A 305 12.94 4.42 -17.48
C ILE A 305 11.98 3.44 -18.17
N ALA A 306 11.07 2.82 -17.43
CA ALA A 306 10.10 1.88 -17.97
C ALA A 306 9.16 2.55 -18.98
N LEU A 307 8.58 3.70 -18.63
CA LEU A 307 7.68 4.48 -19.52
C LEU A 307 8.44 5.00 -20.76
N THR A 308 9.70 5.42 -20.62
CA THR A 308 10.53 5.84 -21.74
C THR A 308 10.82 4.68 -22.70
N LYS A 309 11.19 3.50 -22.16
CA LYS A 309 11.45 2.30 -22.97
C LYS A 309 10.18 1.73 -23.59
N ALA A 310 9.01 1.91 -22.95
CA ALA A 310 7.72 1.60 -23.55
C ALA A 310 7.34 2.55 -24.71
N GLY A 311 8.02 3.71 -24.82
CA GLY A 311 7.74 4.72 -25.84
C GLY A 311 6.56 5.64 -25.49
N GLU A 312 6.17 5.69 -24.22
CA GLU A 312 5.01 6.47 -23.75
C GLU A 312 5.39 7.87 -23.24
N ILE A 313 6.68 8.15 -23.06
CA ILE A 313 7.20 9.49 -22.77
C ILE A 313 7.73 10.09 -24.08
N GLN A 314 7.16 11.23 -24.46
CA GLN A 314 7.67 11.99 -25.60
C GLN A 314 8.89 12.82 -25.16
N PRO A 315 10.01 12.77 -25.89
CA PRO A 315 11.14 13.65 -25.62
C PRO A 315 10.71 15.13 -25.76
N LYS A 316 11.27 15.99 -24.91
CA LYS A 316 11.03 17.43 -25.02
C LYS A 316 11.43 17.94 -26.42
N PRO A 317 10.75 18.98 -26.96
CA PRO A 317 11.05 19.53 -28.29
C PRO A 317 12.52 19.86 -28.53
N ALA A 318 13.24 20.38 -27.53
CA ALA A 318 14.67 20.70 -27.63
C ALA A 318 15.56 19.45 -27.82
N GLU A 319 15.20 18.28 -27.29
CA GLU A 319 15.93 17.02 -27.52
C GLU A 319 15.64 16.43 -28.90
N ARG A 320 14.46 16.70 -29.47
CA ARG A 320 14.13 16.31 -30.85
C ARG A 320 14.96 17.07 -31.89
N ASP A 321 15.24 18.34 -31.66
CA ASP A 321 16.00 19.17 -32.58
C ASP A 321 17.52 18.81 -32.53
N MET A 322 18.06 18.52 -31.36
CA MET A 322 19.45 18.04 -31.23
C MET A 322 19.65 16.64 -31.84
N ALA A 323 18.71 15.72 -31.67
CA ALA A 323 18.78 14.40 -32.30
C ALA A 323 18.70 14.48 -33.83
N ARG A 324 17.94 15.45 -34.39
CA ARG A 324 17.89 15.71 -35.84
C ARG A 324 19.14 16.36 -36.39
N VAL A 325 19.86 17.14 -35.60
CA VAL A 325 21.14 17.77 -35.98
C VAL A 325 22.27 16.74 -36.01
N HIS A 326 22.25 15.73 -35.15
CA HIS A 326 23.24 14.66 -35.12
C HIS A 326 22.96 13.52 -36.11
N ALA A 327 21.80 13.49 -36.74
CA ALA A 327 21.41 12.50 -37.74
C ALA A 327 21.53 13.02 -39.19
N ARG A 328 22.04 14.23 -39.37
CA ARG A 328 22.47 14.82 -40.65
C ARG A 328 24.01 14.96 -40.70
#